data_f7bf117b409734beac259163e5822b65
#
_entry.id   f7bf117b409734beac259163e5822b65
#
_cell.length_a   1.000
_cell.length_b   1.000
_cell.length_c   1.000
_cell.angle_alpha   90.00
_cell.angle_beta   90.00
_cell.angle_gamma   90.00
#
_symmetry.space_group_name_H-M   'P 1'
#
loop_
_entity.id
_entity.type
_entity.pdbx_description
1 polymer ?
#
loop_
_entity_poly.entity_id
_entity_poly.type
_entity_poly.pdbx_seq_one_letter_code
_entity_poly.pdbx_strand_id
1 'polypeptide(L)'
;LGLRTLTVIRDTLGFIEESGRPVPDLDRVPFTDDKVYQMIAAGDTDGVFQLESGGMRQFLSQLKPDCFEDLIAGISLYRPGPMEQIPRYVKGKHNPGSVVYSHPLLEPILCTTYGCMVYQEQVMEIVRALAGYSYGRSDLVRRAMSKKKHDVMAKERQYFIHGTEGVVGAVANGVPEAVADKIFDEMMDFASYAFNKSHAAAYAVLAYRTAYLKYYYPVEFLTALINSFLGSVDTVAKYVYSARNHGIKVLPPDVNFSRARFAPEGGAIRFGLAAVRNVGGAVMEVMVKERTQNGRFLHFFDFCDRVDGLNKRMLEALISAGCFDSMGGKRAQYLAVYERALDASVAVKKARGAGQMSLFDLEGGDMLQSEQIPLPNAPELSHQIMLVKERESTGLYLSGHPLDNYEEQLKKLKYTIDELAEADGTGAIKDEEQVTVGGLMTQCKQRPTRSGSGLMGYAVLEGITGSVEAVLFPRTLQQAGHLFVDDAPVLARGKLNIREDRANSLLIDEIKPLGEANRSLYIRFESLPDDVMTRACAFLKRYPGETPVVLYDAAKKIGKSAPKEFHVAITDAFLAAAEERFGKECIKLK
;
A
#
# COMPACT_ATOMS: atom_id res chain seq x y z
N LEU A 1 -24.85 -2.37 11.75
CA LEU A 1 -23.92 -1.57 10.94
C LEU A 1 -22.48 -2.01 11.29
N GLY A 2 -21.90 -2.84 10.44
CA GLY A 2 -20.55 -3.33 10.67
C GLY A 2 -19.50 -2.34 10.17
N LEU A 3 -19.12 -1.36 10.97
CA LEU A 3 -17.94 -0.56 10.68
C LEU A 3 -16.70 -1.38 11.05
N ARG A 4 -15.92 -1.80 10.04
CA ARG A 4 -14.64 -2.51 10.19
C ARG A 4 -13.70 -1.79 11.17
N THR A 5 -13.70 -0.48 11.14
CA THR A 5 -12.89 0.40 12.02
C THR A 5 -13.10 0.10 13.50
N LEU A 6 -14.32 -0.21 13.94
CA LEU A 6 -14.58 -0.56 15.34
C LEU A 6 -13.88 -1.85 15.75
N THR A 7 -13.81 -2.82 14.83
CA THR A 7 -13.03 -4.06 15.04
C THR A 7 -11.55 -3.76 15.10
N VAL A 8 -11.03 -2.89 14.21
CA VAL A 8 -9.62 -2.47 14.23
C VAL A 8 -9.27 -1.80 15.57
N ILE A 9 -10.10 -0.88 16.07
CA ILE A 9 -9.89 -0.22 17.36
C ILE A 9 -9.87 -1.26 18.48
N ARG A 10 -10.86 -2.15 18.56
CA ARG A 10 -10.94 -3.21 19.57
C ARG A 10 -9.71 -4.11 19.55
N ASP A 11 -9.31 -4.59 18.37
CA ASP A 11 -8.19 -5.51 18.22
C ASP A 11 -6.85 -4.79 18.54
N THR A 12 -6.73 -3.50 18.20
CA THR A 12 -5.58 -2.67 18.62
C THR A 12 -5.46 -2.60 20.13
N LEU A 13 -6.56 -2.28 20.84
CA LEU A 13 -6.57 -2.23 22.30
C LEU A 13 -6.19 -3.57 22.92
N GLY A 14 -6.68 -4.68 22.34
CA GLY A 14 -6.29 -6.03 22.76
C GLY A 14 -4.79 -6.30 22.59
N PHE A 15 -4.19 -5.90 21.47
CA PHE A 15 -2.74 -6.03 21.27
C PHE A 15 -1.92 -5.16 22.21
N ILE A 16 -2.41 -3.96 22.57
CA ILE A 16 -1.76 -3.10 23.56
C ILE A 16 -1.78 -3.81 24.94
N GLU A 17 -2.91 -4.38 25.33
CA GLU A 17 -3.05 -5.14 26.58
C GLU A 17 -2.12 -6.36 26.59
N GLU A 18 -2.09 -7.15 25.51
CA GLU A 18 -1.18 -8.30 25.37
C GLU A 18 0.31 -7.89 25.48
N SER A 19 0.66 -6.69 25.03
CA SER A 19 2.04 -6.17 25.14
C SER A 19 2.42 -5.71 26.56
N GLY A 20 1.49 -5.74 27.51
CA GLY A 20 1.68 -5.25 28.88
C GLY A 20 1.74 -3.72 29.01
N ARG A 21 1.41 -2.98 27.95
CA ARG A 21 1.34 -1.51 27.96
C ARG A 21 -0.01 -1.06 28.51
N PRO A 22 -0.08 0.13 29.14
CA PRO A 22 -1.35 0.67 29.61
C PRO A 22 -2.29 0.92 28.41
N VAL A 23 -3.49 0.33 28.49
CA VAL A 23 -4.52 0.50 27.46
C VAL A 23 -5.14 1.90 27.61
N PRO A 24 -5.15 2.73 26.55
CA PRO A 24 -5.74 4.06 26.62
C PRO A 24 -7.27 3.99 26.72
N ASP A 25 -7.84 4.79 27.61
CA ASP A 25 -9.28 5.04 27.64
C ASP A 25 -9.64 6.04 26.52
N LEU A 26 -10.07 5.52 25.37
CA LEU A 26 -10.36 6.35 24.20
C LEU A 26 -11.54 7.33 24.41
N ASP A 27 -12.37 7.13 25.44
CA ASP A 27 -13.44 8.07 25.77
C ASP A 27 -12.92 9.29 26.52
N ARG A 28 -11.72 9.19 27.10
CA ARG A 28 -11.05 10.27 27.82
C ARG A 28 -9.89 10.91 27.07
N VAL A 29 -9.51 10.38 25.90
CA VAL A 29 -8.48 11.01 25.07
C VAL A 29 -8.97 12.40 24.63
N PRO A 30 -8.25 13.48 24.95
CA PRO A 30 -8.62 14.82 24.54
C PRO A 30 -8.39 15.00 23.03
N PHE A 31 -9.29 15.74 22.36
CA PHE A 31 -9.17 16.06 20.93
C PHE A 31 -8.26 17.28 20.69
N THR A 32 -7.17 17.42 21.47
CA THR A 32 -6.28 18.58 21.44
C THR A 32 -4.81 18.20 21.35
N ASP A 33 -4.49 16.98 20.90
CA ASP A 33 -3.12 16.51 20.81
C ASP A 33 -2.47 17.00 19.49
N ASP A 34 -1.57 17.96 19.60
CA ASP A 34 -0.89 18.59 18.47
C ASP A 34 -0.11 17.58 17.62
N LYS A 35 0.43 16.52 18.20
CA LYS A 35 1.21 15.51 17.48
C LYS A 35 0.32 14.70 16.54
N VAL A 36 -0.89 14.39 17.00
CA VAL A 36 -1.90 13.69 16.18
C VAL A 36 -2.31 14.57 15.00
N TYR A 37 -2.54 15.87 15.23
CA TYR A 37 -2.87 16.80 14.16
C TYR A 37 -1.71 17.01 13.19
N GLN A 38 -0.47 17.10 13.68
CA GLN A 38 0.72 17.20 12.81
C GLN A 38 0.86 15.99 11.89
N MET A 39 0.62 14.77 12.39
CA MET A 39 0.60 13.55 11.58
C MET A 39 -0.49 13.62 10.50
N ILE A 40 -1.70 14.05 10.86
CA ILE A 40 -2.82 14.20 9.93
C ILE A 40 -2.49 15.29 8.88
N ALA A 41 -1.96 16.43 9.30
CA ALA A 41 -1.56 17.54 8.42
C ALA A 41 -0.41 17.17 7.47
N ALA A 42 0.46 16.23 7.85
CA ALA A 42 1.49 15.68 6.97
C ALA A 42 0.94 14.71 5.92
N GLY A 43 -0.37 14.36 5.97
CA GLY A 43 -0.97 13.37 5.08
C GLY A 43 -0.63 11.92 5.45
N ASP A 44 0.00 11.68 6.61
CA ASP A 44 0.30 10.33 7.10
C ASP A 44 -0.94 9.68 7.73
N THR A 45 -1.91 9.38 6.88
CA THR A 45 -3.24 8.93 7.30
C THR A 45 -3.64 7.56 6.75
N ASP A 46 -2.67 6.71 6.36
CA ASP A 46 -2.93 5.31 6.01
C ASP A 46 -3.68 4.60 7.12
N GLY A 47 -4.81 3.99 6.77
CA GLY A 47 -5.67 3.28 7.71
C GLY A 47 -6.44 4.16 8.69
N VAL A 48 -6.25 5.48 8.69
CA VAL A 48 -7.05 6.40 9.50
C VAL A 48 -8.44 6.53 8.89
N PHE A 49 -9.45 6.27 9.70
CA PHE A 49 -10.84 6.25 9.25
C PHE A 49 -11.23 7.56 8.54
N GLN A 50 -11.81 7.45 7.35
CA GLN A 50 -12.25 8.55 6.48
C GLN A 50 -11.13 9.46 5.92
N LEU A 51 -9.88 9.32 6.35
CA LEU A 51 -8.81 10.26 6.02
C LEU A 51 -7.72 9.67 5.09
N GLU A 52 -7.87 8.42 4.62
CA GLU A 52 -6.79 7.70 3.94
C GLU A 52 -6.72 7.84 2.41
N SER A 53 -7.74 8.42 1.75
CA SER A 53 -7.70 8.57 0.29
C SER A 53 -6.68 9.62 -0.14
N GLY A 54 -6.04 9.45 -1.31
CA GLY A 54 -5.01 10.37 -1.81
C GLY A 54 -5.47 11.82 -1.86
N GLY A 55 -6.65 12.09 -2.43
CA GLY A 55 -7.19 13.44 -2.46
C GLY A 55 -7.55 14.00 -1.07
N MET A 56 -8.02 13.15 -0.13
CA MET A 56 -8.24 13.60 1.24
C MET A 56 -6.91 13.95 1.92
N ARG A 57 -5.84 13.18 1.72
CA ARG A 57 -4.50 13.49 2.26
C ARG A 57 -3.99 14.83 1.76
N GLN A 58 -4.12 15.08 0.46
CA GLN A 58 -3.72 16.35 -0.13
C GLN A 58 -4.54 17.51 0.43
N PHE A 59 -5.86 17.35 0.54
CA PHE A 59 -6.70 18.34 1.17
C PHE A 59 -6.27 18.63 2.61
N LEU A 60 -6.01 17.60 3.43
CA LEU A 60 -5.54 17.75 4.81
C LEU A 60 -4.17 18.42 4.89
N SER A 61 -3.27 18.16 3.95
CA SER A 61 -1.97 18.83 3.87
C SER A 61 -2.10 20.34 3.54
N GLN A 62 -3.11 20.71 2.77
CA GLN A 62 -3.44 22.12 2.50
C GLN A 62 -4.18 22.76 3.69
N LEU A 63 -5.13 22.05 4.26
CA LEU A 63 -5.93 22.53 5.40
C LEU A 63 -5.10 22.73 6.66
N LYS A 64 -4.11 21.84 6.90
CA LYS A 64 -3.30 21.78 8.14
C LYS A 64 -4.18 21.81 9.38
N PRO A 65 -5.01 20.78 9.61
CA PRO A 65 -5.93 20.77 10.74
C PRO A 65 -5.14 20.84 12.05
N ASP A 66 -5.64 21.65 12.97
CA ASP A 66 -5.06 21.85 14.30
C ASP A 66 -6.12 21.75 15.43
N CYS A 67 -7.37 21.54 15.06
CA CYS A 67 -8.47 21.36 16.00
C CYS A 67 -9.52 20.35 15.50
N PHE A 68 -10.37 19.92 16.39
CA PHE A 68 -11.38 18.90 16.10
C PHE A 68 -12.43 19.37 15.08
N GLU A 69 -12.79 20.67 15.11
CA GLU A 69 -13.74 21.26 14.14
C GLU A 69 -13.22 21.15 12.70
N ASP A 70 -11.90 21.22 12.48
CA ASP A 70 -11.31 21.05 11.14
C ASP A 70 -11.49 19.64 10.61
N LEU A 71 -11.42 18.62 11.48
CA LEU A 71 -11.70 17.24 11.06
C LEU A 71 -13.18 17.05 10.70
N ILE A 72 -14.08 17.66 11.47
CA ILE A 72 -15.53 17.64 11.18
C ILE A 72 -15.80 18.31 9.84
N ALA A 73 -15.18 19.48 9.61
CA ALA A 73 -15.32 20.21 8.37
C ALA A 73 -14.67 19.45 7.20
N GLY A 74 -13.49 18.89 7.38
CA GLY A 74 -12.79 18.11 6.38
C GLY A 74 -13.62 16.93 5.87
N ILE A 75 -14.18 16.13 6.76
CA ILE A 75 -15.07 15.01 6.43
C ILE A 75 -16.34 15.50 5.70
N SER A 76 -16.81 16.69 6.02
CA SER A 76 -18.03 17.26 5.42
C SER A 76 -17.77 17.84 4.03
N LEU A 77 -16.62 18.48 3.82
CA LEU A 77 -16.25 19.17 2.59
C LEU A 77 -15.74 18.22 1.50
N TYR A 78 -14.99 17.18 1.89
CA TYR A 78 -14.36 16.28 0.90
C TYR A 78 -15.38 15.28 0.34
N ARG A 79 -16.29 15.79 -0.49
CA ARG A 79 -17.32 15.01 -1.20
C ARG A 79 -17.76 15.76 -2.47
N PRO A 80 -18.23 15.07 -3.50
CA PRO A 80 -18.78 15.72 -4.70
C PRO A 80 -19.82 16.80 -4.33
N GLY A 81 -19.66 17.99 -4.85
CA GLY A 81 -20.45 19.19 -4.55
C GLY A 81 -19.74 20.13 -3.57
N PRO A 82 -19.64 19.81 -2.26
CA PRO A 82 -18.97 20.70 -1.29
C PRO A 82 -17.47 20.93 -1.55
N MET A 83 -16.80 20.06 -2.30
CA MET A 83 -15.37 20.18 -2.63
C MET A 83 -15.04 21.54 -3.28
N GLU A 84 -15.94 22.14 -4.01
CA GLU A 84 -15.78 23.48 -4.62
C GLU A 84 -15.54 24.59 -3.57
N GLN A 85 -15.99 24.37 -2.33
CA GLN A 85 -15.78 25.31 -1.22
C GLN A 85 -14.42 25.15 -0.51
N ILE A 86 -13.69 24.06 -0.78
CA ILE A 86 -12.39 23.79 -0.13
C ILE A 86 -11.39 24.94 -0.27
N PRO A 87 -11.18 25.54 -1.47
CA PRO A 87 -10.22 26.64 -1.60
C PRO A 87 -10.60 27.87 -0.74
N ARG A 88 -11.91 28.19 -0.66
CA ARG A 88 -12.42 29.28 0.17
C ARG A 88 -12.23 28.98 1.66
N TYR A 89 -12.55 27.75 2.08
CA TYR A 89 -12.39 27.31 3.47
C TYR A 89 -10.92 27.36 3.91
N VAL A 90 -10.01 26.77 3.13
CA VAL A 90 -8.56 26.75 3.40
C VAL A 90 -7.99 28.17 3.48
N LYS A 91 -8.36 29.04 2.52
CA LYS A 91 -7.96 30.46 2.53
C LYS A 91 -8.45 31.18 3.80
N GLY A 92 -9.70 30.96 4.17
CA GLY A 92 -10.29 31.57 5.38
C GLY A 92 -9.61 31.10 6.66
N LYS A 93 -9.29 29.78 6.77
CA LYS A 93 -8.53 29.23 7.90
C LYS A 93 -7.15 29.85 8.05
N HIS A 94 -6.39 29.93 6.96
CA HIS A 94 -5.02 30.48 6.99
C HIS A 94 -4.96 31.99 7.06
N ASN A 95 -6.04 32.68 6.70
CA ASN A 95 -6.14 34.14 6.76
C ASN A 95 -7.54 34.56 7.27
N PRO A 96 -7.84 34.41 8.58
CA PRO A 96 -9.16 34.74 9.13
C PRO A 96 -9.58 36.19 8.89
N GLY A 97 -8.64 37.13 8.82
CA GLY A 97 -8.90 38.53 8.51
C GLY A 97 -9.40 38.79 7.08
N SER A 98 -9.32 37.82 6.17
CA SER A 98 -9.84 37.93 4.81
C SER A 98 -11.28 37.45 4.67
N VAL A 99 -11.87 36.90 5.74
CA VAL A 99 -13.25 36.40 5.72
C VAL A 99 -14.22 37.57 5.69
N VAL A 100 -15.06 37.58 4.68
CA VAL A 100 -16.11 38.61 4.53
C VAL A 100 -17.46 37.94 4.68
N TYR A 101 -18.26 38.45 5.61
CA TYR A 101 -19.65 38.01 5.80
C TYR A 101 -20.60 38.95 5.04
N SER A 102 -21.56 38.39 4.33
CA SER A 102 -22.58 39.16 3.58
C SER A 102 -23.45 40.04 4.52
N HIS A 103 -23.55 39.65 5.79
CA HIS A 103 -24.22 40.43 6.84
C HIS A 103 -23.61 40.10 8.20
N PRO A 104 -23.50 41.06 9.16
CA PRO A 104 -22.92 40.84 10.49
C PRO A 104 -23.56 39.69 11.29
N LEU A 105 -24.87 39.48 11.14
CA LEU A 105 -25.59 38.38 11.80
C LEU A 105 -25.13 36.97 11.36
N LEU A 106 -24.37 36.86 10.27
CA LEU A 106 -23.81 35.58 9.81
C LEU A 106 -22.50 35.21 10.52
N GLU A 107 -21.77 36.19 11.05
CA GLU A 107 -20.50 35.96 11.68
C GLU A 107 -20.58 34.95 12.85
N PRO A 108 -21.51 35.07 13.82
CA PRO A 108 -21.62 34.10 14.92
C PRO A 108 -21.92 32.66 14.44
N ILE A 109 -22.56 32.52 13.27
CA ILE A 109 -22.98 31.24 12.71
C ILE A 109 -21.88 30.58 11.87
N LEU A 110 -21.15 31.41 11.11
CA LEU A 110 -20.20 30.93 10.11
C LEU A 110 -18.73 31.13 10.51
N CYS A 111 -18.44 31.73 11.67
CA CYS A 111 -17.04 31.97 12.11
C CYS A 111 -16.26 30.67 12.25
N THR A 112 -16.90 29.58 12.75
CA THR A 112 -16.25 28.26 12.89
C THR A 112 -15.96 27.56 11.56
N THR A 113 -16.54 28.05 10.49
CA THR A 113 -16.35 27.52 9.12
C THR A 113 -15.81 28.57 8.16
N TYR A 114 -15.18 29.62 8.68
CA TYR A 114 -14.52 30.69 7.92
C TYR A 114 -15.40 31.32 6.84
N GLY A 115 -16.67 31.56 7.18
CA GLY A 115 -17.65 32.17 6.26
C GLY A 115 -18.24 31.21 5.22
N CYS A 116 -17.93 29.93 5.27
CA CYS A 116 -18.51 28.91 4.40
C CYS A 116 -19.72 28.24 5.04
N MET A 117 -20.77 28.01 4.29
CA MET A 117 -21.85 27.10 4.72
C MET A 117 -21.39 25.65 4.47
N VAL A 118 -21.36 24.86 5.53
CA VAL A 118 -20.89 23.45 5.50
C VAL A 118 -21.97 22.52 6.04
N TYR A 119 -22.75 22.99 7.03
CA TYR A 119 -23.67 22.15 7.80
C TYR A 119 -25.14 22.54 7.58
N GLN A 120 -26.02 21.54 7.60
CA GLN A 120 -27.48 21.75 7.57
C GLN A 120 -27.95 22.61 8.74
N GLU A 121 -27.32 22.45 9.90
CA GLU A 121 -27.59 23.20 11.12
C GLU A 121 -27.35 24.71 10.92
N GLN A 122 -26.31 25.09 10.16
CA GLN A 122 -26.05 26.50 9.85
C GLN A 122 -27.18 27.13 9.04
N VAL A 123 -27.76 26.41 8.07
CA VAL A 123 -28.93 26.91 7.32
C VAL A 123 -30.10 27.18 8.26
N MET A 124 -30.36 26.26 9.23
CA MET A 124 -31.41 26.46 10.23
C MET A 124 -31.17 27.68 11.11
N GLU A 125 -29.92 27.91 11.51
CA GLU A 125 -29.52 29.06 12.31
C GLU A 125 -29.60 30.36 11.52
N ILE A 126 -29.23 30.39 10.24
CA ILE A 126 -29.32 31.55 9.35
C ILE A 126 -30.76 32.00 9.21
N VAL A 127 -31.70 31.11 8.87
CA VAL A 127 -33.10 31.51 8.72
C VAL A 127 -33.73 31.98 10.04
N ARG A 128 -33.25 31.45 11.17
CA ARG A 128 -33.70 31.88 12.50
C ARG A 128 -33.14 33.25 12.88
N ALA A 129 -31.83 33.45 12.71
CA ALA A 129 -31.16 34.68 13.11
C ALA A 129 -31.53 35.85 12.22
N LEU A 130 -31.65 35.64 10.90
CA LEU A 130 -31.95 36.73 9.97
C LEU A 130 -33.45 37.02 9.83
N ALA A 131 -34.29 35.99 9.81
CA ALA A 131 -35.72 36.16 9.50
C ALA A 131 -36.69 35.78 10.63
N GLY A 132 -36.16 35.39 11.82
CA GLY A 132 -36.99 35.10 12.99
C GLY A 132 -37.81 33.80 12.88
N TYR A 133 -37.29 32.78 12.18
CA TYR A 133 -37.95 31.48 12.08
C TYR A 133 -37.96 30.75 13.42
N SER A 134 -39.02 30.04 13.72
CA SER A 134 -39.04 29.08 14.82
C SER A 134 -38.16 27.84 14.48
N TYR A 135 -37.78 27.08 15.50
CA TYR A 135 -37.02 25.83 15.29
C TYR A 135 -37.75 24.85 14.36
N GLY A 136 -39.07 24.65 14.61
CA GLY A 136 -39.86 23.74 13.78
C GLY A 136 -39.94 24.17 12.33
N ARG A 137 -40.10 25.49 12.07
CA ARG A 137 -40.11 26.00 10.70
C ARG A 137 -38.76 25.95 10.02
N SER A 138 -37.66 26.24 10.73
CA SER A 138 -36.31 26.11 10.17
C SER A 138 -35.98 24.67 9.77
N ASP A 139 -36.48 23.65 10.50
CA ASP A 139 -36.37 22.25 10.11
C ASP A 139 -37.19 21.90 8.85
N LEU A 140 -38.37 22.52 8.69
CA LEU A 140 -39.16 22.38 7.44
C LEU A 140 -38.38 22.92 6.23
N VAL A 141 -37.74 24.09 6.36
CA VAL A 141 -36.87 24.68 5.33
C VAL A 141 -35.74 23.72 4.99
N ARG A 142 -34.99 23.25 6.00
CA ARG A 142 -33.91 22.28 5.84
C ARG A 142 -34.37 21.02 5.09
N ARG A 143 -35.55 20.46 5.47
CA ARG A 143 -36.09 19.25 4.80
C ARG A 143 -36.56 19.55 3.37
N ALA A 144 -37.13 20.72 3.11
CA ALA A 144 -37.55 21.13 1.77
C ALA A 144 -36.32 21.28 0.85
N MET A 145 -35.27 21.90 1.35
CA MET A 145 -33.98 22.02 0.67
C MET A 145 -33.39 20.64 0.34
N SER A 146 -33.22 19.76 1.31
CA SER A 146 -32.66 18.40 1.11
C SER A 146 -33.49 17.55 0.12
N LYS A 147 -34.81 17.79 0.02
CA LYS A 147 -35.72 17.09 -0.91
C LYS A 147 -35.91 17.82 -2.24
N LYS A 148 -35.19 18.93 -2.48
CA LYS A 148 -35.27 19.77 -3.70
C LYS A 148 -36.69 20.16 -4.08
N LYS A 149 -37.52 20.54 -3.09
CA LYS A 149 -38.89 20.95 -3.31
C LYS A 149 -38.94 22.43 -3.73
N HIS A 150 -38.71 22.69 -5.02
CA HIS A 150 -38.61 24.04 -5.58
C HIS A 150 -39.81 24.94 -5.28
N ASP A 151 -41.03 24.40 -5.37
CA ASP A 151 -42.25 25.18 -5.09
C ASP A 151 -42.34 25.66 -3.64
N VAL A 152 -41.90 24.80 -2.70
CA VAL A 152 -41.86 25.16 -1.28
C VAL A 152 -40.78 26.22 -1.05
N MET A 153 -39.63 26.03 -1.68
CA MET A 153 -38.48 26.93 -1.50
C MET A 153 -38.75 28.31 -2.10
N ALA A 154 -39.47 28.41 -3.21
CA ALA A 154 -39.86 29.71 -3.79
C ALA A 154 -40.77 30.49 -2.82
N LYS A 155 -41.68 29.82 -2.12
CA LYS A 155 -42.54 30.44 -1.08
C LYS A 155 -41.73 30.83 0.14
N GLU A 156 -40.84 29.93 0.61
CA GLU A 156 -40.01 30.21 1.78
C GLU A 156 -39.01 31.36 1.51
N ARG A 157 -38.59 31.59 0.25
CA ARG A 157 -37.76 32.75 -0.13
C ARG A 157 -38.50 34.06 0.18
N GLN A 158 -39.78 34.17 -0.23
CA GLN A 158 -40.60 35.34 0.05
C GLN A 158 -40.82 35.55 1.55
N TYR A 159 -41.08 34.47 2.28
CA TYR A 159 -41.23 34.52 3.74
C TYR A 159 -39.93 34.86 4.45
N PHE A 160 -38.79 34.35 3.97
CA PHE A 160 -37.46 34.71 4.51
C PHE A 160 -37.15 36.19 4.32
N ILE A 161 -37.46 36.75 3.15
CA ILE A 161 -37.18 38.15 2.85
C ILE A 161 -38.15 39.09 3.54
N HIS A 162 -39.48 38.89 3.29
CA HIS A 162 -40.52 39.84 3.65
C HIS A 162 -41.33 39.48 4.90
N GLY A 163 -41.18 38.25 5.38
CA GLY A 163 -41.98 37.76 6.51
C GLY A 163 -43.31 37.13 6.13
N THR A 164 -43.95 36.51 7.09
CA THR A 164 -45.33 35.99 7.06
C THR A 164 -45.82 35.78 8.49
N GLU A 165 -47.03 35.27 8.70
CA GLU A 165 -47.50 34.93 10.05
C GLU A 165 -46.51 33.99 10.75
N GLY A 166 -46.00 34.44 11.92
CA GLY A 166 -44.98 33.71 12.70
C GLY A 166 -43.54 33.78 12.17
N VAL A 167 -43.26 34.60 11.15
CA VAL A 167 -41.90 34.89 10.64
C VAL A 167 -41.76 36.39 10.41
N VAL A 168 -40.77 36.97 11.07
CA VAL A 168 -40.53 38.44 11.02
C VAL A 168 -40.07 38.88 9.63
N GLY A 169 -39.22 38.11 8.97
CA GLY A 169 -38.60 38.46 7.71
C GLY A 169 -37.25 39.22 7.90
N ALA A 170 -36.32 38.95 7.02
CA ALA A 170 -34.97 39.49 7.10
C ALA A 170 -34.94 41.02 6.94
N VAL A 171 -35.76 41.58 6.06
CA VAL A 171 -35.86 43.03 5.86
C VAL A 171 -36.34 43.74 7.13
N ALA A 172 -37.32 43.20 7.81
CA ALA A 172 -37.80 43.75 9.07
C ALA A 172 -36.76 43.65 10.20
N ASN A 173 -35.84 42.71 10.13
CA ASN A 173 -34.68 42.58 11.02
C ASN A 173 -33.47 43.43 10.59
N GLY A 174 -33.64 44.34 9.63
CA GLY A 174 -32.58 45.27 9.21
C GLY A 174 -31.61 44.74 8.17
N VAL A 175 -31.87 43.59 7.56
CA VAL A 175 -31.08 43.04 6.45
C VAL A 175 -31.56 43.66 5.15
N PRO A 176 -30.71 44.30 4.35
CA PRO A 176 -31.10 44.82 3.04
C PRO A 176 -31.68 43.70 2.15
N GLU A 177 -32.76 44.00 1.41
CA GLU A 177 -33.44 43.00 0.59
C GLU A 177 -32.52 42.26 -0.37
N ALA A 178 -31.66 42.99 -1.09
CA ALA A 178 -30.68 42.40 -2.03
C ALA A 178 -29.66 41.48 -1.32
N VAL A 179 -29.32 41.77 -0.06
CA VAL A 179 -28.46 40.93 0.74
C VAL A 179 -29.18 39.66 1.20
N ALA A 180 -30.44 39.82 1.64
CA ALA A 180 -31.29 38.68 2.05
C ALA A 180 -31.50 37.73 0.88
N ASP A 181 -31.78 38.28 -0.30
CA ASP A 181 -31.99 37.51 -1.53
C ASP A 181 -30.73 36.73 -1.91
N LYS A 182 -29.59 37.36 -1.89
CA LYS A 182 -28.27 36.71 -2.14
C LYS A 182 -27.97 35.58 -1.12
N ILE A 183 -28.21 35.83 0.17
CA ILE A 183 -28.02 34.80 1.20
C ILE A 183 -28.93 33.60 0.95
N PHE A 184 -30.18 33.85 0.52
CA PHE A 184 -31.10 32.76 0.20
C PHE A 184 -30.65 31.95 -1.01
N ASP A 185 -30.09 32.60 -2.05
CA ASP A 185 -29.47 31.90 -3.19
C ASP A 185 -28.27 31.03 -2.74
N GLU A 186 -27.36 31.58 -1.92
CA GLU A 186 -26.26 30.83 -1.37
C GLU A 186 -26.71 29.60 -0.55
N MET A 187 -27.83 29.73 0.22
CA MET A 187 -28.44 28.59 0.91
C MET A 187 -29.03 27.56 -0.04
N MET A 188 -29.65 28.01 -1.14
CA MET A 188 -30.23 27.11 -2.14
C MET A 188 -29.19 26.30 -2.89
N ASP A 189 -28.10 26.92 -3.29
CA ASP A 189 -26.98 26.27 -3.93
C ASP A 189 -26.34 25.22 -2.99
N PHE A 190 -26.14 25.61 -1.74
CA PHE A 190 -25.61 24.73 -0.70
C PHE A 190 -26.56 23.57 -0.35
N ALA A 191 -27.88 23.77 -0.41
CA ALA A 191 -28.89 22.81 0.06
C ALA A 191 -28.83 21.45 -0.62
N SER A 192 -28.29 21.39 -1.85
CA SER A 192 -28.20 20.13 -2.60
C SER A 192 -27.14 19.18 -2.03
N TYR A 193 -26.21 19.66 -1.19
CA TYR A 193 -25.10 18.87 -0.62
C TYR A 193 -24.80 19.15 0.86
N ALA A 194 -25.67 19.92 1.54
CA ALA A 194 -25.55 20.21 2.96
C ALA A 194 -25.38 18.95 3.81
N PHE A 195 -24.40 18.96 4.72
CA PHE A 195 -24.12 17.81 5.55
C PHE A 195 -24.64 17.98 6.99
N ASN A 196 -25.02 16.87 7.61
CA ASN A 196 -25.41 16.89 9.01
C ASN A 196 -24.16 16.94 9.90
N LYS A 197 -24.01 17.99 10.70
CA LYS A 197 -22.85 18.19 11.58
C LYS A 197 -22.70 17.07 12.61
N SER A 198 -23.80 16.59 13.17
CA SER A 198 -23.75 15.51 14.18
C SER A 198 -23.20 14.21 13.62
N HIS A 199 -23.55 13.89 12.35
CA HIS A 199 -22.99 12.72 11.67
C HIS A 199 -21.49 12.90 11.41
N ALA A 200 -21.08 14.07 10.89
CA ALA A 200 -19.66 14.37 10.66
C ALA A 200 -18.85 14.31 11.96
N ALA A 201 -19.37 14.86 13.04
CA ALA A 201 -18.74 14.83 14.35
C ALA A 201 -18.53 13.40 14.87
N ALA A 202 -19.55 12.54 14.76
CA ALA A 202 -19.41 11.13 15.15
C ALA A 202 -18.33 10.41 14.35
N TYR A 203 -18.20 10.68 13.05
CA TYR A 203 -17.15 10.14 12.18
C TYR A 203 -15.79 10.75 12.50
N ALA A 204 -15.71 12.04 12.82
CA ALA A 204 -14.48 12.71 13.23
C ALA A 204 -13.93 12.13 14.55
N VAL A 205 -14.79 11.71 15.50
CA VAL A 205 -14.37 10.98 16.71
C VAL A 205 -13.64 9.69 16.34
N LEU A 206 -14.20 8.90 15.43
CA LEU A 206 -13.56 7.66 14.99
C LEU A 206 -12.26 7.93 14.21
N ALA A 207 -12.26 8.96 13.36
CA ALA A 207 -11.07 9.38 12.62
C ALA A 207 -9.95 9.77 13.58
N TYR A 208 -10.25 10.61 14.58
CA TYR A 208 -9.27 11.04 15.59
C TYR A 208 -8.76 9.87 16.44
N ARG A 209 -9.64 8.98 16.90
CA ARG A 209 -9.25 7.79 17.67
C ARG A 209 -8.35 6.86 16.90
N THR A 210 -8.62 6.64 15.62
CA THR A 210 -7.74 5.83 14.76
C THR A 210 -6.41 6.53 14.48
N ALA A 211 -6.41 7.85 14.31
CA ALA A 211 -5.17 8.63 14.18
C ALA A 211 -4.35 8.59 15.47
N TYR A 212 -4.99 8.74 16.63
CA TYR A 212 -4.34 8.62 17.95
C TYR A 212 -3.68 7.24 18.13
N LEU A 213 -4.41 6.17 17.83
CA LEU A 213 -3.87 4.80 17.93
C LEU A 213 -2.73 4.60 16.94
N LYS A 214 -2.84 5.09 15.71
CA LYS A 214 -1.75 5.04 14.73
C LYS A 214 -0.50 5.76 15.22
N TYR A 215 -0.64 6.93 15.81
CA TYR A 215 0.49 7.72 16.28
C TYR A 215 1.21 7.09 17.49
N TYR A 216 0.45 6.67 18.51
CA TYR A 216 1.02 6.21 19.79
C TYR A 216 1.27 4.70 19.85
N TYR A 217 0.57 3.91 19.00
CA TYR A 217 0.60 2.46 18.98
C TYR A 217 0.65 1.92 17.53
N PRO A 218 1.63 2.38 16.72
CA PRO A 218 1.63 2.10 15.28
C PRO A 218 1.75 0.60 14.96
N VAL A 219 2.50 -0.17 15.74
CA VAL A 219 2.67 -1.62 15.52
C VAL A 219 1.34 -2.35 15.75
N GLU A 220 0.69 -2.09 16.88
CA GLU A 220 -0.57 -2.72 17.26
C GLU A 220 -1.70 -2.30 16.31
N PHE A 221 -1.75 -1.00 15.97
CA PHE A 221 -2.75 -0.46 15.05
C PHE A 221 -2.63 -1.04 13.64
N LEU A 222 -1.43 -1.02 13.05
CA LEU A 222 -1.20 -1.57 11.72
C LEU A 222 -1.41 -3.09 11.69
N THR A 223 -1.05 -3.81 12.76
CA THR A 223 -1.34 -5.25 12.89
C THR A 223 -2.85 -5.52 12.86
N ALA A 224 -3.63 -4.79 13.64
CA ALA A 224 -5.09 -4.92 13.67
C ALA A 224 -5.71 -4.53 12.33
N LEU A 225 -5.19 -3.51 11.68
CA LEU A 225 -5.63 -3.05 10.38
C LEU A 225 -5.37 -4.12 9.30
N ILE A 226 -4.16 -4.65 9.21
CA ILE A 226 -3.79 -5.74 8.28
C ILE A 226 -4.72 -6.94 8.51
N ASN A 227 -4.94 -7.34 9.75
CA ASN A 227 -5.82 -8.44 10.10
C ASN A 227 -7.27 -8.23 9.66
N SER A 228 -7.74 -7.00 9.58
CA SER A 228 -9.08 -6.68 9.11
C SER A 228 -9.26 -6.88 7.60
N PHE A 229 -8.17 -7.08 6.85
CA PHE A 229 -8.13 -7.24 5.40
C PHE A 229 -7.54 -8.58 4.94
N LEU A 230 -7.43 -9.60 5.80
CA LEU A 230 -6.84 -10.90 5.44
C LEU A 230 -7.41 -11.55 4.17
N GLY A 231 -8.64 -11.22 3.77
CA GLY A 231 -9.24 -11.70 2.52
C GLY A 231 -8.82 -10.93 1.26
N SER A 232 -8.02 -9.86 1.36
CA SER A 232 -7.60 -9.02 0.24
C SER A 232 -6.09 -8.89 0.22
N VAL A 233 -5.43 -9.70 -0.62
CA VAL A 233 -3.96 -9.75 -0.72
C VAL A 233 -3.36 -8.38 -1.02
N ASP A 234 -3.93 -7.64 -1.96
CA ASP A 234 -3.41 -6.32 -2.36
C ASP A 234 -3.52 -5.29 -1.23
N THR A 235 -4.60 -5.34 -0.45
CA THR A 235 -4.79 -4.45 0.69
C THR A 235 -3.85 -4.82 1.84
N VAL A 236 -3.63 -6.11 2.09
CA VAL A 236 -2.63 -6.60 3.06
C VAL A 236 -1.24 -6.11 2.64
N ALA A 237 -0.88 -6.25 1.35
CA ALA A 237 0.38 -5.76 0.82
C ALA A 237 0.55 -4.25 1.05
N LYS A 238 -0.47 -3.45 0.71
CA LYS A 238 -0.47 -1.99 0.94
C LYS A 238 -0.11 -1.63 2.39
N TYR A 239 -0.76 -2.25 3.37
CA TYR A 239 -0.51 -1.90 4.77
C TYR A 239 0.77 -2.51 5.34
N VAL A 240 1.25 -3.63 4.78
CA VAL A 240 2.60 -4.15 5.08
C VAL A 240 3.67 -3.19 4.59
N TYR A 241 3.52 -2.64 3.37
CA TYR A 241 4.44 -1.60 2.87
C TYR A 241 4.34 -0.31 3.70
N SER A 242 3.12 0.12 4.06
CA SER A 242 2.94 1.27 4.97
C SER A 242 3.69 1.05 6.30
N ALA A 243 3.61 -0.14 6.89
CA ALA A 243 4.35 -0.48 8.11
C ALA A 243 5.87 -0.37 7.90
N ARG A 244 6.40 -0.90 6.79
CA ARG A 244 7.83 -0.82 6.45
C ARG A 244 8.29 0.62 6.25
N ASN A 245 7.50 1.47 5.61
CA ASN A 245 7.78 2.89 5.41
C ASN A 245 7.84 3.67 6.75
N HIS A 246 7.09 3.23 7.75
CA HIS A 246 7.17 3.75 9.12
C HIS A 246 8.31 3.11 9.95
N GLY A 247 9.22 2.38 9.34
CA GLY A 247 10.34 1.72 10.01
C GLY A 247 9.95 0.49 10.83
N ILE A 248 8.71 0.02 10.73
CA ILE A 248 8.21 -1.17 11.43
C ILE A 248 8.61 -2.41 10.62
N LYS A 249 9.41 -3.28 11.22
CA LYS A 249 9.80 -4.54 10.58
C LYS A 249 8.60 -5.47 10.48
N VAL A 250 8.44 -6.11 9.32
CA VAL A 250 7.49 -7.21 9.15
C VAL A 250 8.29 -8.50 9.06
N LEU A 251 8.17 -9.32 10.10
CA LEU A 251 8.89 -10.59 10.23
C LEU A 251 8.23 -11.65 9.36
N PRO A 252 9.01 -12.53 8.69
CA PRO A 252 8.46 -13.57 7.83
C PRO A 252 7.55 -14.53 8.59
N PRO A 253 6.67 -15.26 7.89
CA PRO A 253 5.89 -16.32 8.50
C PRO A 253 6.80 -17.45 8.98
N ASP A 254 6.44 -18.06 10.12
CA ASP A 254 7.20 -19.14 10.70
C ASP A 254 6.26 -20.05 11.52
N VAL A 255 6.29 -21.35 11.29
CA VAL A 255 5.40 -22.29 11.97
C VAL A 255 5.64 -22.37 13.48
N ASN A 256 6.84 -22.00 13.95
CA ASN A 256 7.19 -21.99 15.37
C ASN A 256 6.95 -20.66 16.09
N PHE A 257 6.75 -19.57 15.34
CA PHE A 257 6.59 -18.23 15.94
C PHE A 257 5.26 -17.57 15.56
N SER A 258 4.81 -17.73 14.30
CA SER A 258 3.61 -17.06 13.82
C SER A 258 2.35 -17.61 14.49
N ARG A 259 1.37 -16.71 14.68
CA ARG A 259 -0.03 -17.09 14.96
C ARG A 259 -0.76 -17.31 13.63
N ALA A 260 -2.01 -17.75 13.69
CA ALA A 260 -2.86 -17.81 12.49
C ALA A 260 -3.03 -16.42 11.85
N ARG A 261 -3.21 -15.37 12.66
CA ARG A 261 -3.30 -13.98 12.22
C ARG A 261 -1.99 -13.25 12.47
N PHE A 262 -1.79 -12.08 11.85
CA PHE A 262 -0.67 -11.20 12.17
C PHE A 262 -0.69 -10.83 13.65
N ALA A 263 0.48 -10.69 14.26
CA ALA A 263 0.61 -10.35 15.68
C ALA A 263 1.81 -9.42 15.90
N PRO A 264 1.73 -8.50 16.88
CA PRO A 264 2.88 -7.74 17.34
C PRO A 264 3.92 -8.67 17.98
N GLU A 265 5.20 -8.46 17.66
CA GLU A 265 6.32 -9.23 18.22
C GLU A 265 7.55 -8.36 18.37
N GLY A 266 7.92 -7.99 19.60
CA GLY A 266 9.15 -7.25 19.88
C GLY A 266 9.29 -5.91 19.14
N GLY A 267 8.21 -5.16 18.96
CA GLY A 267 8.20 -3.91 18.20
C GLY A 267 8.12 -4.08 16.67
N ALA A 268 7.96 -5.31 16.21
CA ALA A 268 7.74 -5.66 14.81
C ALA A 268 6.34 -6.29 14.62
N ILE A 269 5.96 -6.57 13.39
CA ILE A 269 4.75 -7.30 13.03
C ILE A 269 5.16 -8.68 12.51
N ARG A 270 4.75 -9.77 13.19
CA ARG A 270 4.92 -11.14 12.70
C ARG A 270 3.85 -11.47 11.66
N PHE A 271 4.25 -12.01 10.51
CA PHE A 271 3.34 -12.43 9.45
C PHE A 271 2.44 -13.58 9.92
N GLY A 272 1.13 -13.47 9.66
CA GLY A 272 0.14 -14.47 10.03
C GLY A 272 0.03 -15.60 9.03
N LEU A 273 0.02 -16.85 9.48
CA LEU A 273 0.02 -18.02 8.60
C LEU A 273 -1.26 -18.15 7.75
N ALA A 274 -2.39 -17.68 8.23
CA ALA A 274 -3.65 -17.65 7.47
C ALA A 274 -3.67 -16.63 6.33
N ALA A 275 -2.68 -15.74 6.24
CA ALA A 275 -2.50 -14.84 5.11
C ALA A 275 -1.75 -15.49 3.94
N VAL A 276 -1.15 -16.66 4.15
CA VAL A 276 -0.55 -17.48 3.08
C VAL A 276 -1.68 -18.07 2.23
N ARG A 277 -1.58 -17.93 0.92
CA ARG A 277 -2.60 -18.44 -0.02
C ARG A 277 -2.77 -19.95 0.14
N ASN A 278 -3.98 -20.44 -0.06
CA ASN A 278 -4.36 -21.83 0.10
C ASN A 278 -4.23 -22.39 1.52
N VAL A 279 -3.88 -21.54 2.51
CA VAL A 279 -3.77 -21.94 3.90
C VAL A 279 -5.05 -21.57 4.65
N GLY A 280 -5.77 -22.58 5.15
CA GLY A 280 -7.01 -22.38 5.89
C GLY A 280 -6.75 -21.88 7.31
N GLY A 281 -7.41 -20.77 7.70
CA GLY A 281 -7.25 -20.20 9.04
C GLY A 281 -7.56 -21.21 10.16
N ALA A 282 -8.60 -22.03 9.99
CA ALA A 282 -8.98 -23.05 10.99
C ALA A 282 -7.86 -24.08 11.24
N VAL A 283 -7.16 -24.53 10.19
CA VAL A 283 -6.03 -25.47 10.34
C VAL A 283 -4.87 -24.80 11.07
N MET A 284 -4.62 -23.51 10.80
CA MET A 284 -3.58 -22.76 11.49
C MET A 284 -3.90 -22.51 12.97
N GLU A 285 -5.16 -22.33 13.32
CA GLU A 285 -5.58 -22.27 14.73
C GLU A 285 -5.32 -23.62 15.45
N VAL A 286 -5.62 -24.75 14.80
CA VAL A 286 -5.30 -26.08 15.31
C VAL A 286 -3.80 -26.25 15.50
N MET A 287 -3.00 -25.85 14.51
CA MET A 287 -1.53 -25.88 14.57
C MET A 287 -0.98 -25.04 15.73
N VAL A 288 -1.48 -23.81 15.90
CA VAL A 288 -1.06 -22.92 17.00
C VAL A 288 -1.39 -23.55 18.35
N LYS A 289 -2.58 -24.14 18.49
CA LYS A 289 -3.00 -24.84 19.71
C LYS A 289 -2.10 -26.04 20.00
N GLU A 290 -1.83 -26.88 18.98
CA GLU A 290 -0.94 -28.04 19.08
C GLU A 290 0.46 -27.60 19.56
N ARG A 291 1.04 -26.61 18.93
CA ARG A 291 2.34 -26.06 19.31
C ARG A 291 2.35 -25.50 20.75
N THR A 292 1.27 -24.86 21.17
CA THR A 292 1.16 -24.28 22.52
C THR A 292 1.08 -25.36 23.60
N GLN A 293 0.41 -26.48 23.31
CA GLN A 293 0.24 -27.58 24.23
C GLN A 293 1.44 -28.53 24.31
N ASN A 294 2.03 -28.84 23.15
CA ASN A 294 3.04 -29.89 23.01
C ASN A 294 4.43 -29.39 22.63
N GLY A 295 4.63 -28.05 22.66
CA GLY A 295 5.91 -27.42 22.38
C GLY A 295 6.18 -27.20 20.89
N ARG A 296 7.32 -26.57 20.58
CA ARG A 296 7.74 -26.24 19.21
C ARG A 296 7.87 -27.47 18.34
N PHE A 297 7.66 -27.32 17.05
CA PHE A 297 7.99 -28.32 16.05
C PHE A 297 9.51 -28.40 15.88
N LEU A 298 10.07 -29.62 16.02
CA LEU A 298 11.51 -29.83 16.02
C LEU A 298 12.08 -29.84 14.59
N HIS A 299 11.34 -30.41 13.65
CA HIS A 299 11.70 -30.52 12.25
C HIS A 299 10.44 -30.63 11.36
N PHE A 300 10.64 -30.57 10.06
CA PHE A 300 9.57 -30.56 9.07
C PHE A 300 8.60 -31.76 9.18
N PHE A 301 9.13 -32.95 9.43
CA PHE A 301 8.32 -34.17 9.57
C PHE A 301 7.50 -34.16 10.87
N ASP A 302 8.06 -33.68 11.98
CA ASP A 302 7.35 -33.48 13.25
C ASP A 302 6.13 -32.57 13.06
N PHE A 303 6.27 -31.51 12.27
CA PHE A 303 5.15 -30.65 11.89
C PHE A 303 4.07 -31.44 11.12
N CYS A 304 4.45 -32.22 10.10
CA CYS A 304 3.51 -33.01 9.31
C CYS A 304 2.76 -34.04 10.18
N ASP A 305 3.45 -34.66 11.12
CA ASP A 305 2.90 -35.69 11.98
C ASP A 305 1.95 -35.13 13.05
N ARG A 306 2.23 -33.94 13.59
CA ARG A 306 1.45 -33.37 14.70
C ARG A 306 0.29 -32.51 14.23
N VAL A 307 0.35 -31.91 13.05
CA VAL A 307 -0.70 -31.00 12.57
C VAL A 307 -1.74 -31.75 11.76
N ASP A 308 -3.00 -31.66 12.19
CA ASP A 308 -4.13 -32.26 11.49
C ASP A 308 -4.72 -31.32 10.43
N GLY A 309 -5.31 -31.91 9.37
CA GLY A 309 -6.00 -31.18 8.33
C GLY A 309 -5.08 -30.57 7.25
N LEU A 310 -3.79 -30.91 7.24
CA LEU A 310 -2.87 -30.52 6.18
C LEU A 310 -3.23 -31.18 4.86
N ASN A 311 -3.00 -30.46 3.76
CA ASN A 311 -3.06 -30.98 2.40
C ASN A 311 -1.84 -30.52 1.59
N LYS A 312 -1.61 -31.17 0.43
CA LYS A 312 -0.42 -30.90 -0.41
C LYS A 312 -0.29 -29.44 -0.82
N ARG A 313 -1.38 -28.79 -1.24
CA ARG A 313 -1.38 -27.39 -1.66
C ARG A 313 -1.04 -26.43 -0.51
N MET A 314 -1.56 -26.72 0.68
CA MET A 314 -1.28 -25.93 1.88
C MET A 314 0.19 -26.04 2.27
N LEU A 315 0.73 -27.27 2.28
CA LEU A 315 2.10 -27.53 2.68
C LEU A 315 3.09 -26.91 1.69
N GLU A 316 2.82 -27.04 0.38
CA GLU A 316 3.60 -26.37 -0.67
C GLU A 316 3.61 -24.84 -0.52
N ALA A 317 2.46 -24.25 -0.22
CA ALA A 317 2.35 -22.81 0.00
C ALA A 317 3.11 -22.34 1.25
N LEU A 318 3.05 -23.09 2.35
CA LEU A 318 3.82 -22.81 3.57
C LEU A 318 5.34 -22.89 3.32
N ILE A 319 5.81 -23.90 2.57
CA ILE A 319 7.22 -24.03 2.21
C ILE A 319 7.63 -22.85 1.31
N SER A 320 6.84 -22.55 0.29
CA SER A 320 7.08 -21.46 -0.65
C SER A 320 7.15 -20.09 0.04
N ALA A 321 6.34 -19.89 1.08
CA ALA A 321 6.35 -18.68 1.91
C ALA A 321 7.53 -18.62 2.91
N GLY A 322 8.34 -19.67 3.02
CA GLY A 322 9.47 -19.73 3.96
C GLY A 322 9.11 -20.06 5.40
N CYS A 323 7.91 -20.62 5.66
CA CYS A 323 7.42 -20.89 7.02
C CYS A 323 8.28 -21.91 7.80
N PHE A 324 9.17 -22.64 7.14
CA PHE A 324 10.06 -23.65 7.71
C PHE A 324 11.54 -23.26 7.71
N ASP A 325 11.88 -22.03 7.30
CA ASP A 325 13.28 -21.60 7.16
C ASP A 325 14.06 -21.68 8.48
N SER A 326 13.39 -21.51 9.63
CA SER A 326 13.99 -21.66 10.96
C SER A 326 14.35 -23.10 11.35
N MET A 327 13.94 -24.11 10.58
CA MET A 327 14.17 -25.53 10.87
C MET A 327 15.46 -26.10 10.25
N GLY A 328 16.27 -25.26 9.62
CA GLY A 328 17.62 -25.61 9.14
C GLY A 328 17.68 -26.36 7.81
N GLY A 329 16.56 -26.76 7.22
CA GLY A 329 16.49 -27.30 5.86
C GLY A 329 16.31 -26.19 4.82
N LYS A 330 16.55 -26.55 3.55
CA LYS A 330 16.35 -25.64 2.41
C LYS A 330 14.95 -25.79 1.83
N ARG A 331 14.35 -24.70 1.33
CA ARG A 331 13.02 -24.75 0.67
C ARG A 331 12.99 -25.75 -0.48
N ALA A 332 14.06 -25.81 -1.30
CA ALA A 332 14.21 -26.80 -2.37
C ALA A 332 14.16 -28.25 -1.87
N GLN A 333 14.74 -28.53 -0.71
CA GLN A 333 14.72 -29.87 -0.10
C GLN A 333 13.31 -30.26 0.37
N TYR A 334 12.63 -29.33 1.05
CA TYR A 334 11.26 -29.55 1.51
C TYR A 334 10.28 -29.73 0.35
N LEU A 335 10.40 -28.93 -0.72
CA LEU A 335 9.60 -29.06 -1.95
C LEU A 335 9.82 -30.39 -2.67
N ALA A 336 10.98 -31.01 -2.53
CA ALA A 336 11.24 -32.33 -3.12
C ALA A 336 10.61 -33.50 -2.36
N VAL A 337 10.27 -33.32 -1.07
CA VAL A 337 9.81 -34.43 -0.21
C VAL A 337 8.42 -34.25 0.40
N TYR A 338 7.82 -33.07 0.35
CA TYR A 338 6.61 -32.72 1.09
C TYR A 338 5.40 -33.65 0.81
N GLU A 339 5.22 -34.08 -0.45
CA GLU A 339 4.13 -34.99 -0.79
C GLU A 339 4.30 -36.34 -0.09
N ARG A 340 5.50 -36.90 -0.15
CA ARG A 340 5.84 -38.16 0.50
C ARG A 340 5.73 -38.07 2.03
N ALA A 341 6.19 -36.95 2.59
CA ALA A 341 6.10 -36.69 4.02
C ALA A 341 4.64 -36.66 4.49
N LEU A 342 3.77 -35.96 3.73
CA LEU A 342 2.36 -35.90 4.05
C LEU A 342 1.66 -37.25 3.91
N ASP A 343 1.92 -37.96 2.82
CA ASP A 343 1.33 -39.31 2.58
C ASP A 343 1.75 -40.30 3.68
N ALA A 344 3.02 -40.27 4.11
CA ALA A 344 3.52 -41.08 5.21
C ALA A 344 2.83 -40.73 6.56
N SER A 345 2.73 -39.41 6.86
CA SER A 345 2.05 -38.93 8.06
C SER A 345 0.57 -39.38 8.13
N VAL A 346 -0.14 -39.25 7.00
CA VAL A 346 -1.55 -39.68 6.91
C VAL A 346 -1.67 -41.21 7.14
N ALA A 347 -0.75 -42.01 6.57
CA ALA A 347 -0.74 -43.45 6.77
C ALA A 347 -0.53 -43.84 8.25
N VAL A 348 0.42 -43.20 8.93
CA VAL A 348 0.70 -43.39 10.37
C VAL A 348 -0.52 -43.00 11.22
N LYS A 349 -1.13 -41.84 10.97
CA LYS A 349 -2.34 -41.40 11.70
C LYS A 349 -3.51 -42.36 11.52
N LYS A 350 -3.71 -42.88 10.30
CA LYS A 350 -4.76 -43.86 9.99
C LYS A 350 -4.52 -45.18 10.71
N ALA A 351 -3.29 -45.67 10.75
CA ALA A 351 -2.92 -46.89 11.46
C ALA A 351 -3.18 -46.76 12.97
N ARG A 352 -2.79 -45.63 13.59
CA ARG A 352 -3.09 -45.33 15.00
C ARG A 352 -4.59 -45.27 15.28
N GLY A 353 -5.36 -44.60 14.41
CA GLY A 353 -6.82 -44.48 14.54
C GLY A 353 -7.57 -45.81 14.38
N ALA A 354 -7.00 -46.77 13.65
CA ALA A 354 -7.56 -48.12 13.48
C ALA A 354 -7.20 -49.09 14.63
N GLY A 355 -6.50 -48.62 15.68
CA GLY A 355 -6.09 -49.47 16.81
C GLY A 355 -5.04 -50.53 16.45
N GLN A 356 -4.41 -50.44 15.28
CA GLN A 356 -3.26 -51.27 14.92
C GLN A 356 -2.02 -50.75 15.66
N MET A 357 -1.77 -51.29 16.86
CA MET A 357 -0.49 -51.12 17.52
C MET A 357 0.56 -51.91 16.73
N SER A 358 1.63 -51.23 16.32
CA SER A 358 2.79 -51.88 15.73
C SER A 358 3.47 -52.75 16.81
N LEU A 359 4.01 -53.91 16.41
CA LEU A 359 4.79 -54.77 17.30
C LEU A 359 5.98 -54.02 17.96
N PHE A 360 6.41 -52.91 17.38
CA PHE A 360 7.48 -52.04 17.89
C PHE A 360 7.02 -51.06 18.98
N ASP A 361 5.69 -50.81 19.14
CA ASP A 361 5.16 -50.01 20.26
C ASP A 361 5.26 -50.74 21.61
N LEU A 362 5.54 -52.05 21.61
CA LEU A 362 5.64 -52.90 22.81
C LEU A 362 7.05 -52.90 23.44
N GLU A 363 8.08 -52.47 22.76
CA GLU A 363 9.46 -52.52 23.29
C GLU A 363 10.01 -51.16 23.80
N GLY A 364 9.14 -50.16 24.04
CA GLY A 364 9.54 -48.91 24.70
C GLY A 364 10.53 -48.06 23.90
N GLY A 365 10.67 -48.32 22.60
CA GLY A 365 11.44 -47.53 21.69
C GLY A 365 10.60 -46.37 21.13
N ASP A 366 11.18 -45.19 21.07
CA ASP A 366 10.70 -43.95 20.42
C ASP A 366 10.33 -44.26 18.95
N MET A 367 8.98 -44.37 18.65
CA MET A 367 8.57 -45.23 17.64
C MET A 367 7.80 -44.66 16.57
N LEU A 368 8.10 -45.01 15.37
CA LEU A 368 7.46 -44.64 14.11
C LEU A 368 7.25 -43.13 13.97
N GLN A 369 8.25 -42.38 14.37
CA GLN A 369 8.60 -41.18 13.61
C GLN A 369 8.51 -41.62 12.15
N SER A 370 7.81 -40.86 11.31
CA SER A 370 7.86 -41.05 9.86
C SER A 370 9.33 -41.11 9.48
N GLU A 371 9.86 -42.34 9.49
CA GLU A 371 11.29 -42.60 9.46
C GLU A 371 11.86 -41.83 8.31
N GLN A 372 12.36 -40.66 8.66
CA GLN A 372 13.35 -39.86 7.97
C GLN A 372 13.40 -40.17 6.49
N ILE A 373 12.39 -39.63 5.78
CA ILE A 373 12.57 -39.43 4.36
C ILE A 373 13.79 -38.51 4.28
N PRO A 374 14.97 -39.00 3.85
CA PRO A 374 16.17 -38.19 3.88
C PRO A 374 15.95 -36.97 3.00
N LEU A 375 16.27 -35.80 3.53
CA LEU A 375 16.28 -34.59 2.73
C LEU A 375 17.33 -34.76 1.62
N PRO A 376 16.97 -34.55 0.34
CA PRO A 376 17.92 -34.68 -0.76
C PRO A 376 19.04 -33.66 -0.64
N ASN A 377 20.24 -34.00 -1.10
CA ASN A 377 21.33 -33.03 -1.21
C ASN A 377 21.08 -32.11 -2.42
N ALA A 378 20.12 -31.19 -2.29
CA ALA A 378 19.76 -30.22 -3.30
C ALA A 378 20.34 -28.83 -2.95
N PRO A 379 20.80 -28.05 -3.93
CA PRO A 379 21.11 -26.65 -3.71
C PRO A 379 19.81 -25.90 -3.38
N GLU A 380 19.93 -24.76 -2.69
CA GLU A 380 18.76 -23.90 -2.46
C GLU A 380 18.27 -23.30 -3.78
N LEU A 381 16.99 -22.92 -3.80
CA LEU A 381 16.43 -22.15 -4.89
C LEU A 381 17.21 -20.85 -5.08
N SER A 382 17.36 -20.40 -6.31
CA SER A 382 17.93 -19.06 -6.53
C SER A 382 17.09 -18.00 -5.82
N HIS A 383 17.73 -16.94 -5.35
CA HIS A 383 17.04 -15.85 -4.65
C HIS A 383 15.84 -15.31 -5.44
N GLN A 384 15.98 -15.20 -6.76
CA GLN A 384 14.92 -14.75 -7.66
C GLN A 384 13.72 -15.72 -7.65
N ILE A 385 13.96 -17.04 -7.69
CA ILE A 385 12.90 -18.04 -7.61
C ILE A 385 12.20 -18.00 -6.23
N MET A 386 12.98 -17.80 -5.15
CA MET A 386 12.39 -17.66 -3.81
C MET A 386 11.45 -16.46 -3.73
N LEU A 387 11.86 -15.29 -4.24
CA LEU A 387 11.01 -14.10 -4.27
C LEU A 387 9.72 -14.31 -5.07
N VAL A 388 9.80 -14.95 -6.24
CA VAL A 388 8.61 -15.29 -7.04
C VAL A 388 7.67 -16.20 -6.24
N LYS A 389 8.19 -17.26 -5.60
CA LYS A 389 7.39 -18.18 -4.79
C LYS A 389 6.78 -17.51 -3.55
N GLU A 390 7.50 -16.62 -2.89
CA GLU A 390 6.97 -15.81 -1.79
C GLU A 390 5.78 -14.97 -2.27
N ARG A 391 5.94 -14.27 -3.39
CA ARG A 391 4.88 -13.46 -3.96
C ARG A 391 3.67 -14.29 -4.38
N GLU A 392 3.88 -15.44 -5.03
CA GLU A 392 2.79 -16.35 -5.40
C GLU A 392 2.02 -16.85 -4.17
N SER A 393 2.71 -17.15 -3.08
CA SER A 393 2.11 -17.71 -1.86
C SER A 393 1.57 -16.67 -0.89
N THR A 394 2.12 -15.46 -0.84
CA THR A 394 1.74 -14.43 0.16
C THR A 394 1.24 -13.14 -0.46
N GLY A 395 1.47 -12.93 -1.75
CA GLY A 395 1.24 -11.66 -2.44
C GLY A 395 2.32 -10.61 -2.18
N LEU A 396 3.38 -10.96 -1.46
CA LEU A 396 4.44 -10.07 -1.01
C LEU A 396 5.81 -10.70 -1.24
N TYR A 397 6.80 -9.86 -1.43
CA TYR A 397 8.20 -10.23 -1.31
C TYR A 397 8.60 -10.12 0.17
N LEU A 398 8.98 -11.22 0.80
CA LEU A 398 9.27 -11.28 2.24
C LEU A 398 10.75 -11.20 2.55
N SER A 399 11.59 -11.90 1.79
CA SER A 399 13.04 -12.00 2.02
C SER A 399 13.87 -10.93 1.28
N GLY A 400 13.23 -10.05 0.50
CA GLY A 400 13.84 -8.97 -0.27
C GLY A 400 12.86 -8.44 -1.30
N HIS A 401 13.29 -7.52 -2.16
CA HIS A 401 12.49 -7.07 -3.30
C HIS A 401 13.32 -7.21 -4.60
N PRO A 402 12.73 -7.61 -5.73
CA PRO A 402 13.47 -7.70 -6.99
C PRO A 402 14.15 -6.39 -7.40
N LEU A 403 13.62 -5.24 -6.94
CA LEU A 403 14.19 -3.92 -7.19
C LEU A 403 15.31 -3.52 -6.21
N ASP A 404 15.61 -4.29 -5.16
CA ASP A 404 16.67 -3.95 -4.18
C ASP A 404 18.04 -3.77 -4.85
N ASN A 405 18.32 -4.58 -5.85
CA ASN A 405 19.56 -4.48 -6.62
C ASN A 405 19.68 -3.19 -7.45
N TYR A 406 18.60 -2.43 -7.60
CA TYR A 406 18.49 -1.23 -8.43
C TYR A 406 18.24 0.04 -7.61
N GLU A 407 18.29 -0.04 -6.27
CA GLU A 407 17.97 1.06 -5.35
C GLU A 407 18.74 2.34 -5.67
N GLU A 408 20.05 2.23 -5.96
CA GLU A 408 20.91 3.36 -6.34
C GLU A 408 20.46 4.07 -7.64
N GLN A 409 19.86 3.32 -8.56
CA GLN A 409 19.34 3.87 -9.82
C GLN A 409 17.97 4.50 -9.63
N LEU A 410 17.12 3.84 -8.84
CA LEU A 410 15.78 4.33 -8.51
C LEU A 410 15.85 5.65 -7.76
N LYS A 411 16.77 5.81 -6.80
CA LYS A 411 17.00 7.06 -6.06
C LYS A 411 17.41 8.25 -6.93
N LYS A 412 17.94 8.02 -8.13
CA LYS A 412 18.34 9.08 -9.06
C LYS A 412 17.19 9.58 -9.94
N LEU A 413 16.05 8.88 -9.94
CA LEU A 413 14.88 9.29 -10.70
C LEU A 413 14.16 10.42 -9.99
N LYS A 414 13.56 11.32 -10.78
CA LYS A 414 12.86 12.49 -10.27
C LYS A 414 11.58 12.11 -9.51
N TYR A 415 10.93 11.03 -9.95
CA TYR A 415 9.65 10.57 -9.42
C TYR A 415 9.69 9.08 -9.10
N THR A 416 8.93 8.70 -8.09
CA THR A 416 8.63 7.32 -7.72
C THR A 416 7.29 6.87 -8.32
N ILE A 417 7.04 5.57 -8.34
CA ILE A 417 5.75 5.04 -8.80
C ILE A 417 4.61 5.42 -7.85
N ASP A 418 4.89 5.53 -6.56
CA ASP A 418 3.90 5.98 -5.57
C ASP A 418 3.43 7.41 -5.84
N GLU A 419 4.37 8.32 -6.12
CA GLU A 419 4.04 9.71 -6.46
C GLU A 419 3.19 9.79 -7.73
N LEU A 420 3.43 8.90 -8.72
CA LEU A 420 2.61 8.85 -9.92
C LEU A 420 1.20 8.31 -9.62
N ALA A 421 1.10 7.30 -8.77
CA ALA A 421 -0.18 6.69 -8.39
C ALA A 421 -1.07 7.67 -7.60
N GLU A 422 -0.47 8.52 -6.78
CA GLU A 422 -1.15 9.50 -5.92
C GLU A 422 -1.30 10.89 -6.56
N ALA A 423 -0.70 11.13 -7.74
CA ALA A 423 -0.77 12.41 -8.43
C ALA A 423 -2.22 12.79 -8.78
N ASP A 424 -2.58 14.04 -8.56
CA ASP A 424 -3.92 14.59 -8.82
C ASP A 424 -3.92 15.79 -9.78
N GLY A 425 -2.75 16.11 -10.34
CA GLY A 425 -2.58 17.19 -11.29
C GLY A 425 -2.47 18.59 -10.67
N THR A 426 -2.68 18.74 -9.38
CA THR A 426 -2.56 20.04 -8.68
C THR A 426 -1.19 20.24 -8.03
N GLY A 427 -0.46 19.13 -7.80
CA GLY A 427 0.84 19.10 -7.15
C GLY A 427 2.04 19.26 -8.09
N ALA A 428 3.14 18.59 -7.73
CA ALA A 428 4.41 18.63 -8.47
C ALA A 428 4.33 17.93 -9.83
N ILE A 429 3.40 16.99 -9.99
CA ILE A 429 3.20 16.22 -11.23
C ILE A 429 1.89 16.64 -11.86
N LYS A 430 1.95 17.06 -13.13
CA LYS A 430 0.78 17.52 -13.89
C LYS A 430 0.26 16.40 -14.79
N ASP A 431 -1.02 16.52 -15.18
CA ASP A 431 -1.59 15.68 -16.22
C ASP A 431 -0.79 15.85 -17.54
N GLU A 432 -0.61 14.76 -18.27
CA GLU A 432 0.23 14.65 -19.48
C GLU A 432 1.72 14.97 -19.28
N GLU A 433 2.21 15.08 -18.04
CA GLU A 433 3.64 15.29 -17.80
C GLU A 433 4.45 14.06 -18.24
N GLN A 434 5.58 14.34 -18.92
CA GLN A 434 6.52 13.32 -19.32
C GLN A 434 7.38 12.90 -18.13
N VAL A 435 7.20 11.68 -17.68
CA VAL A 435 7.89 11.13 -16.51
C VAL A 435 8.75 9.92 -16.87
N THR A 436 9.74 9.64 -16.04
CA THR A 436 10.55 8.43 -16.13
C THR A 436 10.61 7.79 -14.76
N VAL A 437 10.19 6.53 -14.66
CA VAL A 437 10.15 5.76 -13.41
C VAL A 437 10.71 4.35 -13.62
N GLY A 438 11.24 3.78 -12.56
CA GLY A 438 11.72 2.40 -12.55
C GLY A 438 10.80 1.50 -11.75
N GLY A 439 10.52 0.30 -12.25
CA GLY A 439 9.63 -0.65 -11.59
C GLY A 439 9.66 -2.03 -12.21
N LEU A 440 8.85 -2.92 -11.66
CA LEU A 440 8.59 -4.24 -12.23
C LEU A 440 7.35 -4.19 -13.12
N MET A 441 7.47 -4.72 -14.32
CA MET A 441 6.32 -4.93 -15.19
C MET A 441 5.55 -6.15 -14.68
N THR A 442 4.25 -6.03 -14.41
CA THR A 442 3.43 -7.11 -13.86
C THR A 442 2.05 -7.14 -14.51
N GLN A 443 1.36 -8.27 -14.42
CA GLN A 443 0.03 -8.48 -15.01
C GLN A 443 -0.04 -8.14 -16.49
N CYS A 444 0.99 -8.46 -17.24
CA CYS A 444 1.11 -8.15 -18.68
C CYS A 444 0.02 -8.85 -19.50
N LYS A 445 -0.80 -8.06 -20.19
CA LYS A 445 -1.88 -8.54 -21.06
C LYS A 445 -1.86 -7.79 -22.39
N GLN A 446 -2.01 -8.51 -23.48
CA GLN A 446 -2.13 -7.92 -24.81
C GLN A 446 -3.58 -8.01 -25.28
N ARG A 447 -4.08 -6.93 -25.86
CA ARG A 447 -5.45 -6.87 -26.43
C ARG A 447 -5.41 -6.19 -27.80
N PRO A 448 -6.21 -6.64 -28.77
CA PRO A 448 -6.33 -5.96 -30.05
C PRO A 448 -6.89 -4.56 -29.87
N THR A 449 -6.40 -3.61 -30.67
CA THR A 449 -6.95 -2.25 -30.73
C THR A 449 -8.38 -2.28 -31.28
N ARG A 450 -9.21 -1.32 -30.91
CA ARG A 450 -10.59 -1.20 -31.43
C ARG A 450 -10.62 -1.05 -32.97
N SER A 451 -9.59 -0.46 -33.56
CA SER A 451 -9.45 -0.29 -35.01
C SER A 451 -8.87 -1.50 -35.73
N GLY A 452 -8.49 -2.57 -35.00
CA GLY A 452 -7.84 -3.76 -35.60
C GLY A 452 -6.42 -3.52 -36.09
N SER A 453 -5.82 -2.36 -35.81
CA SER A 453 -4.51 -1.95 -36.36
C SER A 453 -3.29 -2.44 -35.59
N GLY A 454 -3.47 -3.34 -34.59
CA GLY A 454 -2.36 -3.90 -33.81
C GLY A 454 -2.77 -4.33 -32.40
N LEU A 455 -1.78 -4.72 -31.59
CA LEU A 455 -1.96 -5.11 -30.20
C LEU A 455 -1.55 -3.96 -29.28
N MET A 456 -2.34 -3.69 -28.25
CA MET A 456 -2.00 -2.82 -27.12
C MET A 456 -1.57 -3.68 -25.94
N GLY A 457 -0.54 -3.22 -25.23
CA GLY A 457 -0.11 -3.79 -23.98
C GLY A 457 -0.79 -3.09 -22.79
N TYR A 458 -1.32 -3.88 -21.87
CA TYR A 458 -1.82 -3.42 -20.57
C TYR A 458 -1.05 -4.17 -19.49
N ALA A 459 -0.49 -3.44 -18.55
CA ALA A 459 0.27 -4.00 -17.46
C ALA A 459 0.06 -3.14 -16.21
N VAL A 460 0.64 -3.57 -15.10
CA VAL A 460 0.84 -2.77 -13.90
C VAL A 460 2.34 -2.58 -13.75
N LEU A 461 2.78 -1.35 -13.60
CA LEU A 461 4.16 -1.03 -13.23
C LEU A 461 4.21 -0.91 -11.71
N GLU A 462 4.92 -1.84 -11.07
CA GLU A 462 4.99 -1.98 -9.62
C GLU A 462 6.32 -1.45 -9.10
N GLY A 463 6.26 -0.52 -8.16
CA GLY A 463 7.39 0.00 -7.40
C GLY A 463 7.66 -0.83 -6.14
N ILE A 464 8.48 -0.29 -5.24
CA ILE A 464 8.73 -0.93 -3.94
C ILE A 464 7.48 -0.87 -3.06
N THR A 465 6.71 0.20 -3.13
CA THR A 465 5.59 0.51 -2.22
C THR A 465 4.25 0.73 -2.91
N GLY A 466 4.23 1.05 -4.20
CA GLY A 466 3.01 1.33 -4.95
C GLY A 466 3.01 0.79 -6.36
N SER A 467 1.92 1.04 -7.06
CA SER A 467 1.76 0.59 -8.44
C SER A 467 0.95 1.59 -9.27
N VAL A 468 1.21 1.66 -10.57
CA VAL A 468 0.47 2.47 -11.53
C VAL A 468 0.10 1.62 -12.75
N GLU A 469 -1.11 1.85 -13.31
CA GLU A 469 -1.48 1.21 -14.58
C GLU A 469 -0.52 1.64 -15.69
N ALA A 470 -0.10 0.70 -16.52
CA ALA A 470 0.81 0.92 -17.64
C ALA A 470 0.14 0.53 -18.95
N VAL A 471 0.18 1.42 -19.93
CA VAL A 471 -0.41 1.21 -21.26
C VAL A 471 0.67 1.41 -22.33
N LEU A 472 0.86 0.40 -23.17
CA LEU A 472 1.77 0.44 -24.29
C LEU A 472 0.99 0.45 -25.60
N PHE A 473 1.27 1.43 -26.45
CA PHE A 473 0.73 1.47 -27.80
C PHE A 473 1.41 0.44 -28.71
N PRO A 474 0.79 0.05 -29.83
CA PRO A 474 1.30 -1.03 -30.69
C PRO A 474 2.75 -0.85 -31.13
N ARG A 475 3.17 0.39 -31.43
CA ARG A 475 4.56 0.69 -31.83
C ARG A 475 5.55 0.42 -30.69
N THR A 476 5.24 0.87 -29.49
CA THR A 476 6.08 0.68 -28.30
C THR A 476 6.14 -0.80 -27.93
N LEU A 477 4.99 -1.49 -28.00
CA LEU A 477 4.91 -2.92 -27.72
C LEU A 477 5.73 -3.76 -28.73
N GLN A 478 5.74 -3.41 -30.01
CA GLN A 478 6.59 -4.07 -31.01
C GLN A 478 8.09 -3.88 -30.75
N GLN A 479 8.48 -2.68 -30.33
CA GLN A 479 9.89 -2.36 -30.08
C GLN A 479 10.43 -2.99 -28.80
N ALA A 480 9.62 -3.07 -27.77
CA ALA A 480 10.01 -3.47 -26.42
C ALA A 480 9.30 -4.74 -25.93
N GLY A 481 8.73 -5.54 -26.83
CA GLY A 481 7.93 -6.73 -26.47
C GLY A 481 8.68 -7.78 -25.65
N HIS A 482 10.00 -7.86 -25.77
CA HIS A 482 10.85 -8.75 -24.96
C HIS A 482 10.93 -8.32 -23.48
N LEU A 483 10.63 -7.06 -23.17
CA LEU A 483 10.56 -6.51 -21.80
C LEU A 483 9.11 -6.47 -21.26
N PHE A 484 8.13 -6.75 -22.10
CA PHE A 484 6.72 -6.80 -21.72
C PHE A 484 6.37 -8.20 -21.21
N VAL A 485 7.01 -8.60 -20.13
CA VAL A 485 6.83 -9.88 -19.44
C VAL A 485 6.74 -9.62 -17.93
N ASP A 486 6.01 -10.50 -17.24
CA ASP A 486 5.85 -10.35 -15.79
C ASP A 486 7.20 -10.45 -15.06
N ASP A 487 7.33 -9.67 -14.01
CA ASP A 487 8.51 -9.54 -13.15
C ASP A 487 9.77 -8.98 -13.83
N ALA A 488 9.64 -8.40 -15.03
CA ALA A 488 10.76 -7.71 -15.69
C ALA A 488 11.04 -6.36 -15.00
N PRO A 489 12.26 -6.14 -14.50
CA PRO A 489 12.67 -4.83 -13.98
C PRO A 489 12.93 -3.88 -15.16
N VAL A 490 12.17 -2.79 -15.22
CA VAL A 490 12.21 -1.85 -16.34
C VAL A 490 12.32 -0.40 -15.89
N LEU A 491 12.95 0.41 -16.73
CA LEU A 491 12.87 1.86 -16.73
C LEU A 491 11.82 2.26 -17.78
N ALA A 492 10.71 2.78 -17.35
CA ALA A 492 9.60 3.19 -18.20
C ALA A 492 9.54 4.71 -18.32
N ARG A 493 9.49 5.22 -19.54
CA ARG A 493 9.29 6.63 -19.85
C ARG A 493 7.96 6.80 -20.58
N GLY A 494 7.16 7.77 -20.15
CA GLY A 494 5.85 7.99 -20.75
C GLY A 494 5.14 9.20 -20.16
N LYS A 495 3.93 9.44 -20.60
CA LYS A 495 3.06 10.49 -20.11
C LYS A 495 2.14 9.97 -19.01
N LEU A 496 2.07 10.66 -17.90
CA LEU A 496 1.10 10.37 -16.86
C LEU A 496 -0.28 10.85 -17.30
N ASN A 497 -1.27 10.01 -17.22
CA ASN A 497 -2.68 10.31 -17.46
C ASN A 497 -3.41 10.25 -16.12
N ILE A 498 -3.75 11.42 -15.61
CA ILE A 498 -4.46 11.59 -14.35
C ILE A 498 -5.97 11.50 -14.61
N ARG A 499 -6.70 10.74 -13.79
CA ARG A 499 -8.12 10.50 -13.95
C ARG A 499 -8.86 10.76 -12.64
N GLU A 500 -9.94 11.54 -12.70
CA GLU A 500 -10.73 11.91 -11.52
C GLU A 500 -11.44 10.69 -10.88
N ASP A 501 -11.91 9.74 -11.70
CA ASP A 501 -12.76 8.62 -11.25
C ASP A 501 -12.06 7.24 -11.26
N ARG A 502 -10.77 7.16 -11.59
CA ARG A 502 -10.03 5.90 -11.74
C ARG A 502 -8.59 6.07 -11.32
N ALA A 503 -7.89 4.93 -11.17
CA ALA A 503 -6.44 4.92 -10.97
C ALA A 503 -5.73 5.62 -12.13
N ASN A 504 -4.66 6.36 -11.81
CA ASN A 504 -3.79 6.98 -12.78
C ASN A 504 -3.13 5.94 -13.68
N SER A 505 -2.79 6.33 -14.90
CA SER A 505 -2.12 5.43 -15.84
C SER A 505 -0.93 6.10 -16.53
N LEU A 506 0.14 5.35 -16.68
CA LEU A 506 1.32 5.77 -17.43
C LEU A 506 1.20 5.28 -18.88
N LEU A 507 1.09 6.21 -19.81
CA LEU A 507 1.11 5.93 -21.25
C LEU A 507 2.56 5.84 -21.69
N ILE A 508 3.07 4.62 -21.84
CA ILE A 508 4.50 4.35 -22.02
C ILE A 508 4.90 4.57 -23.48
N ASP A 509 5.89 5.43 -23.69
CA ASP A 509 6.51 5.69 -25.00
C ASP A 509 7.78 4.86 -25.21
N GLU A 510 8.54 4.60 -24.12
CA GLU A 510 9.82 3.89 -24.17
C GLU A 510 9.99 3.01 -22.92
N ILE A 511 10.49 1.79 -23.12
CA ILE A 511 10.91 0.88 -22.06
C ILE A 511 12.36 0.47 -22.28
N LYS A 512 13.12 0.46 -21.20
CA LYS A 512 14.50 -0.05 -21.16
C LYS A 512 14.66 -1.01 -19.98
N PRO A 513 15.58 -1.98 -20.03
CA PRO A 513 15.89 -2.78 -18.85
C PRO A 513 16.40 -1.88 -17.72
N LEU A 514 15.92 -2.09 -16.52
CA LEU A 514 16.47 -1.46 -15.33
C LEU A 514 17.78 -2.20 -15.00
N GLY A 515 18.90 -1.47 -14.97
CA GLY A 515 20.23 -2.04 -14.70
C GLY A 515 21.14 -2.20 -15.91
N GLU A 516 20.66 -2.09 -17.14
CA GLU A 516 21.52 -2.14 -18.33
C GLU A 516 22.17 -0.81 -18.73
N ALA A 517 21.83 0.30 -18.09
CA ALA A 517 22.50 1.56 -18.34
C ALA A 517 23.87 1.58 -17.65
N ASN A 518 24.90 1.14 -18.37
CA ASN A 518 26.32 1.37 -18.08
C ASN A 518 27.05 0.49 -17.05
N ARG A 519 26.68 -0.78 -16.86
CA ARG A 519 27.68 -1.67 -16.28
C ARG A 519 28.69 -2.04 -17.36
N SER A 520 29.89 -1.52 -17.23
CA SER A 520 31.03 -1.96 -18.04
C SER A 520 31.94 -2.82 -17.17
N LEU A 521 32.38 -3.95 -17.71
CA LEU A 521 33.40 -4.77 -17.09
C LEU A 521 34.77 -4.13 -17.32
N TYR A 522 35.38 -3.68 -16.27
CA TYR A 522 36.77 -3.17 -16.32
C TYR A 522 37.73 -4.29 -16.00
N ILE A 523 38.67 -4.58 -16.91
CA ILE A 523 39.78 -5.49 -16.69
C ILE A 523 41.06 -4.67 -16.71
N ARG A 524 41.75 -4.61 -15.58
CA ARG A 524 43.01 -3.86 -15.41
C ARG A 524 44.19 -4.71 -15.78
N PHE A 525 45.06 -4.16 -16.61
CA PHE A 525 46.37 -4.72 -16.94
C PHE A 525 47.47 -3.73 -16.50
N GLU A 526 48.62 -4.22 -16.06
CA GLU A 526 49.78 -3.35 -15.76
C GLU A 526 50.24 -2.65 -17.04
N SER A 527 50.28 -3.38 -18.16
CA SER A 527 50.56 -2.89 -19.51
C SER A 527 49.72 -3.67 -20.50
N LEU A 528 49.18 -3.01 -21.52
CA LEU A 528 48.31 -3.61 -22.52
C LEU A 528 48.90 -3.52 -23.95
N PRO A 529 49.96 -4.28 -24.25
CA PRO A 529 50.47 -4.43 -25.61
C PRO A 529 49.47 -5.23 -26.47
N ASP A 530 49.60 -5.15 -27.80
CA ASP A 530 48.62 -5.72 -28.76
C ASP A 530 48.44 -7.24 -28.62
N ASP A 531 49.50 -7.98 -28.22
CA ASP A 531 49.42 -9.42 -27.98
C ASP A 531 48.60 -9.77 -26.72
N VAL A 532 48.71 -8.96 -25.65
CA VAL A 532 47.90 -9.11 -24.42
C VAL A 532 46.44 -8.75 -24.71
N MET A 533 46.22 -7.67 -25.46
CA MET A 533 44.87 -7.27 -25.90
C MET A 533 44.20 -8.36 -26.73
N THR A 534 44.90 -8.93 -27.69
CA THR A 534 44.39 -10.02 -28.53
C THR A 534 44.02 -11.27 -27.72
N ARG A 535 44.86 -11.65 -26.73
CA ARG A 535 44.58 -12.77 -25.82
C ARG A 535 43.41 -12.52 -24.90
N ALA A 536 43.24 -11.29 -24.42
CA ALA A 536 42.09 -10.88 -23.62
C ALA A 536 40.79 -10.94 -24.45
N CYS A 537 40.80 -10.40 -25.66
CA CYS A 537 39.67 -10.45 -26.58
C CYS A 537 39.30 -11.89 -26.96
N ALA A 538 40.27 -12.78 -27.19
CA ALA A 538 40.02 -14.19 -27.47
C ALA A 538 39.36 -14.93 -26.28
N PHE A 539 39.69 -14.56 -25.04
CA PHE A 539 39.01 -15.07 -23.86
C PHE A 539 37.56 -14.56 -23.78
N LEU A 540 37.36 -13.25 -23.91
CA LEU A 540 36.04 -12.63 -23.84
C LEU A 540 35.04 -13.20 -24.88
N LYS A 541 35.52 -13.51 -26.08
CA LYS A 541 34.72 -14.10 -27.15
C LYS A 541 34.07 -15.45 -26.81
N ARG A 542 34.56 -16.14 -25.77
CA ARG A 542 34.00 -17.42 -25.30
C ARG A 542 32.72 -17.25 -24.46
N TYR A 543 32.45 -16.03 -24.02
CA TYR A 543 31.32 -15.71 -23.13
C TYR A 543 30.48 -14.57 -23.70
N PRO A 544 29.90 -14.72 -24.88
CA PRO A 544 29.22 -13.65 -25.57
C PRO A 544 28.01 -13.14 -24.77
N GLY A 545 27.82 -11.81 -24.73
CA GLY A 545 26.74 -11.14 -24.03
C GLY A 545 26.63 -9.67 -24.38
N GLU A 546 25.88 -8.90 -23.60
CA GLU A 546 25.60 -7.49 -23.89
C GLU A 546 26.44 -6.50 -23.02
N THR A 547 27.16 -6.98 -21.98
CA THR A 547 27.92 -6.11 -21.09
C THR A 547 29.18 -5.59 -21.76
N PRO A 548 29.35 -4.26 -21.94
CA PRO A 548 30.55 -3.66 -22.50
C PRO A 548 31.79 -3.98 -21.65
N VAL A 549 32.92 -4.21 -22.31
CA VAL A 549 34.19 -4.46 -21.63
C VAL A 549 35.16 -3.33 -21.90
N VAL A 550 35.79 -2.83 -20.85
CA VAL A 550 36.86 -1.84 -20.91
C VAL A 550 38.16 -2.46 -20.43
N LEU A 551 39.17 -2.53 -21.33
CA LEU A 551 40.52 -2.99 -20.99
C LEU A 551 41.31 -1.77 -20.55
N TYR A 552 41.73 -1.72 -19.29
CA TYR A 552 42.44 -0.59 -18.69
C TYR A 552 43.95 -0.87 -18.60
N ASP A 553 44.73 -0.04 -19.31
CA ASP A 553 46.20 -0.05 -19.24
C ASP A 553 46.64 0.89 -18.11
N ALA A 554 47.18 0.30 -17.03
CA ALA A 554 47.58 1.04 -15.85
C ALA A 554 48.86 1.87 -16.08
N ALA A 555 49.78 1.40 -16.95
CA ALA A 555 51.03 2.12 -17.27
C ALA A 555 50.72 3.41 -18.04
N LYS A 556 49.75 3.36 -18.96
CA LYS A 556 49.33 4.52 -19.77
C LYS A 556 48.17 5.31 -19.17
N LYS A 557 47.51 4.79 -18.13
CA LYS A 557 46.29 5.31 -17.52
C LYS A 557 45.13 5.52 -18.52
N ILE A 558 45.00 4.64 -19.51
CA ILE A 558 44.02 4.72 -20.59
C ILE A 558 43.12 3.48 -20.57
N GLY A 559 41.82 3.67 -20.62
CA GLY A 559 40.84 2.61 -20.87
C GLY A 559 40.47 2.52 -22.36
N LYS A 560 40.59 1.33 -22.94
CA LYS A 560 40.10 1.04 -24.30
C LYS A 560 38.83 0.21 -24.23
N SER A 561 37.72 0.72 -24.78
CA SER A 561 36.49 -0.05 -24.91
C SER A 561 36.67 -1.16 -25.95
N ALA A 562 36.35 -2.39 -25.59
CA ALA A 562 36.37 -3.50 -26.51
C ALA A 562 35.17 -3.36 -27.51
N PRO A 563 35.37 -3.72 -28.80
CA PRO A 563 34.27 -3.78 -29.76
C PRO A 563 33.10 -4.65 -29.28
N LYS A 564 31.90 -4.40 -29.80
CA LYS A 564 30.65 -5.08 -29.38
C LYS A 564 30.73 -6.63 -29.47
N GLU A 565 31.51 -7.16 -30.38
CA GLU A 565 31.75 -8.61 -30.53
C GLU A 565 32.47 -9.27 -29.36
N PHE A 566 33.04 -8.46 -28.44
CA PHE A 566 33.72 -8.90 -27.20
C PHE A 566 32.98 -8.50 -25.94
N HIS A 567 31.73 -8.05 -26.07
CA HIS A 567 30.84 -7.87 -24.93
C HIS A 567 30.53 -9.23 -24.31
N VAL A 568 30.35 -9.29 -22.99
CA VAL A 568 30.25 -10.54 -22.25
C VAL A 568 28.94 -10.66 -21.47
N ALA A 569 28.51 -11.89 -21.24
CA ALA A 569 27.46 -12.19 -20.28
C ALA A 569 28.08 -12.38 -18.90
N ILE A 570 27.70 -11.55 -17.94
CA ILE A 570 28.19 -11.62 -16.55
C ILE A 570 27.46 -12.76 -15.83
N THR A 571 28.03 -13.95 -15.91
CA THR A 571 27.57 -15.16 -15.20
C THR A 571 28.58 -15.56 -14.15
N ASP A 572 28.15 -16.33 -13.12
CA ASP A 572 29.08 -16.83 -12.10
C ASP A 572 30.22 -17.65 -12.72
N ALA A 573 29.92 -18.43 -13.76
CA ALA A 573 30.92 -19.18 -14.51
C ALA A 573 31.94 -18.27 -15.23
N PHE A 574 31.47 -17.17 -15.84
CA PHE A 574 32.32 -16.18 -16.45
C PHE A 574 33.18 -15.47 -15.40
N LEU A 575 32.58 -15.01 -14.29
CA LEU A 575 33.34 -14.32 -13.24
C LEU A 575 34.41 -15.19 -12.64
N ALA A 576 34.13 -16.46 -12.33
CA ALA A 576 35.11 -17.41 -11.83
C ALA A 576 36.26 -17.61 -12.82
N ALA A 577 35.98 -17.83 -14.12
CA ALA A 577 36.98 -18.00 -15.15
C ALA A 577 37.80 -16.72 -15.41
N ALA A 578 37.16 -15.56 -15.31
CA ALA A 578 37.81 -14.27 -15.46
C ALA A 578 38.74 -13.96 -14.26
N GLU A 579 38.26 -14.23 -13.03
CA GLU A 579 39.09 -14.11 -11.80
C GLU A 579 40.31 -15.03 -11.83
N GLU A 580 40.15 -16.26 -12.27
CA GLU A 580 41.23 -17.21 -12.46
C GLU A 580 42.24 -16.72 -13.52
N ARG A 581 41.74 -16.13 -14.60
CA ARG A 581 42.59 -15.73 -15.75
C ARG A 581 43.31 -14.40 -15.54
N PHE A 582 42.64 -13.40 -14.93
CA PHE A 582 43.13 -12.02 -14.83
C PHE A 582 43.44 -11.58 -13.42
N GLY A 583 43.03 -12.34 -12.42
CA GLY A 583 43.13 -12.00 -11.00
C GLY A 583 41.92 -11.21 -10.49
N LYS A 584 41.44 -11.54 -9.30
CA LYS A 584 40.24 -10.95 -8.67
C LYS A 584 40.32 -9.44 -8.51
N GLU A 585 41.52 -8.92 -8.20
CA GLU A 585 41.75 -7.48 -8.01
C GLU A 585 41.79 -6.69 -9.32
N CYS A 586 41.96 -7.38 -10.45
CA CYS A 586 42.04 -6.78 -11.77
C CYS A 586 40.68 -6.57 -12.43
N ILE A 587 39.60 -7.16 -11.86
CA ILE A 587 38.26 -7.14 -12.43
C ILE A 587 37.38 -6.26 -11.58
N LYS A 588 36.72 -5.29 -12.22
CA LYS A 588 35.69 -4.44 -11.58
C LYS A 588 34.51 -4.27 -12.51
N LEU A 589 33.34 -4.60 -12.03
CA LEU A 589 32.06 -4.23 -12.67
C LEU A 589 31.68 -2.83 -12.14
N LYS A 590 31.62 -1.86 -13.05
CA LYS A 590 31.24 -0.48 -12.71
C LYS A 590 30.00 -0.06 -13.49
#